data_ed0b3ce7660a26d21b3f4ae2b0031423
#
_entry.id   ed0b3ce7660a26d21b3f4ae2b0031423
#
_cell.length_a   1.000
_cell.length_b   1.000
_cell.length_c   1.000
_cell.angle_alpha   90.00
_cell.angle_beta   90.00
_cell.angle_gamma   90.00
#
_symmetry.space_group_name_H-M   'P 1'
#
loop_
_entity.id
_entity.type
_entity.pdbx_description
1 polymer ?
#
loop_
_entity_poly.entity_id
_entity_poly.type
_entity_poly.pdbx_seq_one_letter_code
_entity_poly.pdbx_strand_id
1 'polypeptide(L)'
;MRVRHPHHGIGTIKALTEHTADITFGDAPRTVDPTASDLTVAEPMASLTELQMPLSALIRETAQAMIDGLGLEKSDQAVEGLGARWQRGTLVLQPADASLQAKEVPLETFFHKIVMIRNNLRVLEQKVNANEKLSDAEKFDLQQYITRCYGSLTTFNILFKKKEDQFGS
;
A
#
# COMPACT_ATOMS: atom_id res chain seq x y z
N MET A 1 16.60 -11.88 17.84
CA MET A 1 15.43 -11.63 18.70
C MET A 1 15.81 -10.58 19.74
N ARG A 2 14.90 -9.62 20.04
CA ARG A 2 15.14 -8.60 21.08
C ARG A 2 14.44 -8.99 22.37
N VAL A 3 15.11 -8.81 23.48
CA VAL A 3 14.60 -9.12 24.83
C VAL A 3 14.81 -7.95 25.76
N ARG A 4 13.99 -7.86 26.79
CA ARG A 4 14.10 -6.89 27.88
C ARG A 4 14.58 -7.61 29.13
N HIS A 5 15.66 -7.14 29.71
CA HIS A 5 16.19 -7.57 31.02
C HIS A 5 15.83 -6.52 32.08
N PRO A 6 15.42 -6.91 33.32
CA PRO A 6 15.00 -5.96 34.36
C PRO A 6 16.04 -4.89 34.65
N HIS A 7 17.32 -5.27 34.71
CA HIS A 7 18.42 -4.39 35.11
C HIS A 7 19.26 -3.83 33.96
N HIS A 8 19.19 -4.45 32.76
CA HIS A 8 20.06 -4.07 31.62
C HIS A 8 19.28 -3.47 30.43
N GLY A 9 17.95 -3.36 30.55
CA GLY A 9 17.13 -2.80 29.52
C GLY A 9 16.95 -3.72 28.30
N ILE A 10 16.85 -3.14 27.11
CA ILE A 10 16.61 -3.90 25.88
C ILE A 10 17.94 -4.35 25.27
N GLY A 11 18.06 -5.65 24.99
CA GLY A 11 19.22 -6.26 24.36
C GLY A 11 18.84 -7.16 23.17
N THR A 12 19.83 -7.51 22.36
CA THR A 12 19.70 -8.42 21.21
C THR A 12 20.41 -9.72 21.51
N ILE A 13 19.69 -10.84 21.45
CA ILE A 13 20.26 -12.19 21.60
C ILE A 13 21.17 -12.48 20.39
N LYS A 14 22.41 -12.86 20.66
CA LYS A 14 23.41 -13.29 19.68
C LYS A 14 23.54 -14.81 19.61
N ALA A 15 23.54 -15.47 20.75
CA ALA A 15 23.52 -16.91 20.86
C ALA A 15 22.62 -17.33 22.03
N LEU A 16 22.00 -18.49 21.91
CA LEU A 16 21.11 -19.06 22.90
C LEU A 16 21.41 -20.54 23.02
N THR A 17 21.66 -20.99 24.23
CA THR A 17 21.74 -22.40 24.59
C THR A 17 20.67 -22.74 25.62
N GLU A 18 20.60 -23.98 26.10
CA GLU A 18 19.63 -24.40 27.11
C GLU A 18 19.81 -23.66 28.45
N HIS A 19 21.05 -23.26 28.77
CA HIS A 19 21.40 -22.68 30.08
C HIS A 19 22.00 -21.27 29.97
N THR A 20 22.32 -20.78 28.78
CA THR A 20 22.96 -19.48 28.62
C THR A 20 22.42 -18.72 27.42
N ALA A 21 22.27 -17.40 27.56
CA ALA A 21 21.95 -16.48 26.52
C ALA A 21 23.02 -15.38 26.43
N ASP A 22 23.68 -15.28 25.28
CA ASP A 22 24.60 -14.18 24.97
C ASP A 22 23.81 -13.03 24.39
N ILE A 23 23.72 -11.94 25.14
CA ILE A 23 22.88 -10.78 24.81
C ILE A 23 23.74 -9.53 24.75
N THR A 24 23.61 -8.74 23.70
CA THR A 24 24.24 -7.42 23.63
C THR A 24 23.24 -6.36 24.06
N PHE A 25 23.54 -5.66 25.14
CA PHE A 25 22.80 -4.52 25.67
C PHE A 25 23.55 -3.23 25.34
N GLY A 26 23.05 -2.46 24.35
CA GLY A 26 23.85 -1.38 23.77
C GLY A 26 25.13 -1.93 23.16
N ASP A 27 26.29 -1.47 23.67
CA ASP A 27 27.62 -1.92 23.22
C ASP A 27 28.25 -2.96 24.13
N ALA A 28 27.54 -3.38 25.20
CA ALA A 28 28.06 -4.32 26.20
C ALA A 28 27.49 -5.74 26.01
N PRO A 29 28.30 -6.73 25.59
CA PRO A 29 27.88 -8.13 25.56
C PRO A 29 27.83 -8.69 26.97
N ARG A 30 26.82 -9.51 27.30
CA ARG A 30 26.64 -10.22 28.56
C ARG A 30 26.07 -11.60 28.32
N THR A 31 26.57 -12.57 29.09
CA THR A 31 25.99 -13.90 29.13
C THR A 31 25.12 -13.99 30.39
N VAL A 32 23.85 -14.34 30.21
CA VAL A 32 22.88 -14.49 31.31
C VAL A 32 22.20 -15.85 31.24
N ASP A 33 21.70 -16.32 32.35
CA ASP A 33 20.81 -17.49 32.39
C ASP A 33 19.41 -17.04 31.94
N PRO A 34 18.87 -17.57 30.83
CA PRO A 34 17.59 -17.14 30.32
C PRO A 34 16.39 -17.45 31.23
N THR A 35 16.54 -18.49 32.10
CA THR A 35 15.48 -18.90 33.01
C THR A 35 15.50 -18.13 34.32
N ALA A 36 16.70 -17.72 34.78
CA ALA A 36 16.91 -17.04 36.08
C ALA A 36 16.93 -15.51 35.97
N SER A 37 16.93 -14.95 34.76
CA SER A 37 17.14 -13.51 34.50
C SER A 37 15.87 -12.72 34.21
N ASP A 38 14.67 -13.27 34.39
CA ASP A 38 13.37 -12.64 34.12
C ASP A 38 13.33 -11.94 32.75
N LEU A 39 13.89 -12.59 31.73
CA LEU A 39 13.91 -12.08 30.38
C LEU A 39 12.49 -12.08 29.78
N THR A 40 12.05 -10.95 29.28
CA THR A 40 10.79 -10.83 28.54
C THR A 40 11.06 -10.49 27.08
N VAL A 41 10.17 -10.90 26.18
CA VAL A 41 10.27 -10.53 24.77
C VAL A 41 10.05 -9.03 24.62
N ALA A 42 11.01 -8.33 24.00
CA ALA A 42 10.92 -6.88 23.81
C ALA A 42 10.14 -6.48 22.55
N GLU A 43 9.84 -7.46 21.69
CA GLU A 43 9.08 -7.25 20.47
C GLU A 43 7.74 -7.97 20.57
N PRO A 44 6.64 -7.36 20.12
CA PRO A 44 5.36 -8.02 20.09
C PRO A 44 5.44 -9.27 19.19
N MET A 45 5.03 -10.41 19.72
CA MET A 45 4.92 -11.64 18.96
C MET A 45 3.46 -11.82 18.53
N ALA A 46 3.22 -12.07 17.25
CA ALA A 46 1.94 -12.50 16.75
C ALA A 46 2.00 -13.99 16.43
N SER A 47 1.03 -14.75 16.93
CA SER A 47 0.80 -16.14 16.52
C SER A 47 -0.44 -16.16 15.62
N LEU A 48 -0.27 -16.61 14.37
CA LEU A 48 -1.35 -16.77 13.43
C LEU A 48 -1.75 -18.25 13.42
N THR A 49 -2.91 -18.55 13.99
CA THR A 49 -3.53 -19.88 13.93
C THR A 49 -4.55 -19.91 12.79
N GLU A 50 -4.66 -21.05 12.12
CA GLU A 50 -5.62 -21.29 11.03
C GLU A 50 -5.40 -20.49 9.73
N LEU A 51 -4.26 -19.85 9.56
CA LEU A 51 -3.93 -19.18 8.30
C LEU A 51 -3.57 -20.20 7.23
N GLN A 52 -4.42 -20.39 6.22
CA GLN A 52 -4.24 -21.34 5.12
C GLN A 52 -3.68 -20.67 3.86
N MET A 53 -2.76 -19.71 4.01
CA MET A 53 -2.09 -19.07 2.88
C MET A 53 -0.58 -18.95 3.15
N PRO A 54 0.26 -18.87 2.10
CA PRO A 54 1.69 -18.62 2.27
C PRO A 54 1.94 -17.30 2.99
N LEU A 55 2.88 -17.28 3.94
CA LEU A 55 3.26 -16.06 4.66
C LEU A 55 3.65 -14.91 3.72
N SER A 56 4.30 -15.23 2.60
CA SER A 56 4.64 -14.25 1.57
C SER A 56 3.41 -13.60 0.90
N ALA A 57 2.33 -14.35 0.77
CA ALA A 57 1.06 -13.82 0.25
C ALA A 57 0.42 -12.87 1.27
N LEU A 58 0.36 -13.27 2.55
CA LEU A 58 -0.16 -12.43 3.62
C LEU A 58 0.61 -11.11 3.73
N ILE A 59 1.96 -11.18 3.73
CA ILE A 59 2.80 -9.97 3.78
C ILE A 59 2.53 -9.07 2.58
N ARG A 60 2.41 -9.64 1.39
CA ARG A 60 2.12 -8.88 0.16
C ARG A 60 0.76 -8.20 0.22
N GLU A 61 -0.28 -8.92 0.62
CA GLU A 61 -1.65 -8.39 0.72
C GLU A 61 -1.75 -7.32 1.81
N THR A 62 -1.11 -7.55 2.97
CA THR A 62 -1.06 -6.54 4.04
C THR A 62 -0.32 -5.28 3.60
N ALA A 63 0.82 -5.43 2.94
CA ALA A 63 1.58 -4.30 2.41
C ALA A 63 0.79 -3.55 1.33
N GLN A 64 0.08 -4.26 0.45
CA GLN A 64 -0.78 -3.65 -0.57
C GLN A 64 -1.94 -2.90 0.07
N ALA A 65 -2.62 -3.49 1.03
CA ALA A 65 -3.71 -2.84 1.76
C ALA A 65 -3.25 -1.58 2.51
N MET A 66 -2.04 -1.59 3.07
CA MET A 66 -1.45 -0.40 3.70
C MET A 66 -1.11 0.69 2.67
N ILE A 67 -0.53 0.34 1.53
CA ILE A 67 -0.23 1.26 0.43
C ILE A 67 -1.52 1.90 -0.08
N ASP A 68 -2.55 1.08 -0.30
CA ASP A 68 -3.85 1.54 -0.80
C ASP A 68 -4.56 2.42 0.25
N GLY A 69 -4.51 2.04 1.53
CA GLY A 69 -5.12 2.78 2.63
C GLY A 69 -4.45 4.12 2.94
N LEU A 70 -3.15 4.23 2.71
CA LEU A 70 -2.36 5.45 2.89
C LEU A 70 -2.29 6.31 1.62
N GLY A 71 -2.82 5.83 0.49
CA GLY A 71 -2.71 6.50 -0.80
C GLY A 71 -1.26 6.63 -1.29
N LEU A 72 -0.36 5.75 -0.82
CA LEU A 72 1.05 5.75 -1.21
C LEU A 72 1.19 5.18 -2.61
N GLU A 73 1.74 5.99 -3.49
CA GLU A 73 1.93 5.66 -4.90
C GLU A 73 3.10 4.69 -5.11
N LYS A 74 2.86 3.56 -5.77
CA LYS A 74 3.91 2.82 -6.46
C LYS A 74 4.04 3.36 -7.88
N SER A 75 5.01 4.25 -8.07
CA SER A 75 5.29 4.91 -9.35
C SER A 75 5.48 3.91 -10.52
N ASP A 76 6.13 2.78 -10.27
CA ASP A 76 6.53 1.85 -11.33
C ASP A 76 5.40 0.94 -11.84
N GLN A 77 4.41 0.59 -10.99
CA GLN A 77 3.29 -0.27 -11.41
C GLN A 77 2.25 0.46 -12.28
N ALA A 78 2.10 1.77 -12.10
CA ALA A 78 1.20 2.54 -12.94
C ALA A 78 1.68 2.59 -14.40
N VAL A 79 3.00 2.65 -14.62
CA VAL A 79 3.60 2.70 -15.97
C VAL A 79 3.41 1.39 -16.72
N GLU A 80 3.41 0.24 -16.06
CA GLU A 80 3.16 -1.08 -16.67
C GLU A 80 1.74 -1.20 -17.27
N GLY A 81 0.77 -0.49 -16.71
CA GLY A 81 -0.60 -0.45 -17.20
C GLY A 81 -0.83 0.44 -18.42
N LEU A 82 0.14 1.29 -18.78
CA LEU A 82 0.07 2.16 -19.95
C LEU A 82 0.22 1.35 -21.25
N GLY A 83 -0.67 1.58 -22.19
CA GLY A 83 -0.62 0.94 -23.50
C GLY A 83 0.69 1.26 -24.23
N ALA A 84 1.33 0.26 -24.87
CA ALA A 84 2.65 0.38 -25.50
C ALA A 84 2.77 1.54 -26.47
N ARG A 85 1.68 1.85 -27.22
CA ARG A 85 1.64 2.96 -28.17
C ARG A 85 1.73 4.36 -27.53
N TRP A 86 1.54 4.45 -26.20
CA TRP A 86 1.55 5.70 -25.46
C TRP A 86 2.82 5.90 -24.63
N GLN A 87 3.64 4.87 -24.53
CA GLN A 87 4.90 4.94 -23.79
C GLN A 87 5.85 5.95 -24.44
N ARG A 88 6.52 6.76 -23.60
CA ARG A 88 7.36 7.88 -24.01
C ARG A 88 6.64 8.96 -24.81
N GLY A 89 5.31 8.98 -24.74
CA GLY A 89 4.50 10.00 -25.37
C GLY A 89 4.38 11.26 -24.53
N THR A 90 3.87 12.32 -25.13
CA THR A 90 3.65 13.61 -24.48
C THR A 90 2.21 14.05 -24.69
N LEU A 91 1.55 14.52 -23.62
CA LEU A 91 0.29 15.26 -23.67
C LEU A 91 0.62 16.74 -23.84
N VAL A 92 0.13 17.34 -24.92
CA VAL A 92 0.34 18.78 -25.18
C VAL A 92 -0.97 19.54 -24.92
N LEU A 93 -0.93 20.46 -23.97
CA LEU A 93 -2.01 21.41 -23.69
C LEU A 93 -1.73 22.69 -24.49
N GLN A 94 -2.46 22.87 -25.58
CA GLN A 94 -2.31 24.01 -26.49
C GLN A 94 -3.31 25.10 -26.15
N PRO A 95 -2.87 26.30 -25.70
CA PRO A 95 -3.76 27.43 -25.55
C PRO A 95 -4.41 27.87 -26.90
N ALA A 96 -5.60 28.42 -26.82
CA ALA A 96 -6.25 28.99 -28.00
C ALA A 96 -5.52 30.26 -28.52
N ASP A 97 -4.91 31.01 -27.60
CA ASP A 97 -4.07 32.17 -27.95
C ASP A 97 -2.66 31.68 -28.30
N ALA A 98 -2.29 31.89 -29.57
CA ALA A 98 -0.99 31.48 -30.14
C ALA A 98 0.20 32.24 -29.53
N SER A 99 0.01 33.33 -28.79
CA SER A 99 1.05 34.06 -28.09
C SER A 99 1.49 33.38 -26.80
N LEU A 100 0.68 32.43 -26.27
CA LEU A 100 0.95 31.69 -25.05
C LEU A 100 1.66 30.36 -25.37
N GLN A 101 2.56 29.97 -24.47
CA GLN A 101 3.29 28.70 -24.62
C GLN A 101 2.41 27.50 -24.32
N ALA A 102 2.51 26.47 -25.16
CA ALA A 102 1.94 25.17 -24.88
C ALA A 102 2.61 24.53 -23.65
N LYS A 103 1.84 23.74 -22.90
CA LYS A 103 2.36 22.95 -21.78
C LYS A 103 2.44 21.49 -22.17
N GLU A 104 3.62 20.92 -22.00
CA GLU A 104 3.86 19.50 -22.22
C GLU A 104 3.89 18.73 -20.89
N VAL A 105 3.25 17.57 -20.88
CA VAL A 105 3.22 16.66 -19.73
C VAL A 105 3.55 15.26 -20.25
N PRO A 106 4.56 14.56 -19.70
CA PRO A 106 4.83 13.16 -20.06
C PRO A 106 3.58 12.30 -19.83
N LEU A 107 3.25 11.44 -20.81
CA LEU A 107 2.05 10.60 -20.72
C LEU A 107 2.11 9.62 -19.55
N GLU A 108 3.28 9.15 -19.17
CA GLU A 108 3.47 8.32 -17.98
C GLU A 108 3.02 9.06 -16.72
N THR A 109 3.44 10.32 -16.56
CA THR A 109 3.04 11.16 -15.42
C THR A 109 1.54 11.42 -15.41
N PHE A 110 0.96 11.73 -16.58
CA PHE A 110 -0.47 11.94 -16.70
C PHE A 110 -1.27 10.66 -16.40
N PHE A 111 -0.86 9.54 -17.00
CA PHE A 111 -1.49 8.24 -16.79
C PHE A 111 -1.43 7.80 -15.32
N HIS A 112 -0.30 8.04 -14.65
CA HIS A 112 -0.17 7.78 -13.23
C HIS A 112 -1.27 8.50 -12.42
N LYS A 113 -1.54 9.78 -12.71
CA LYS A 113 -2.64 10.52 -12.04
C LYS A 113 -4.01 9.92 -12.33
N ILE A 114 -4.24 9.41 -13.53
CA ILE A 114 -5.47 8.70 -13.90
C ILE A 114 -5.63 7.40 -13.10
N VAL A 115 -4.57 6.61 -12.98
CA VAL A 115 -4.58 5.37 -12.18
C VAL A 115 -4.84 5.68 -10.70
N MET A 116 -4.26 6.76 -10.17
CA MET A 116 -4.51 7.22 -8.80
C MET A 116 -5.98 7.55 -8.55
N ILE A 117 -6.62 8.29 -9.45
CA ILE A 117 -8.05 8.61 -9.33
C ILE A 117 -8.87 7.32 -9.31
N ARG A 118 -8.57 6.37 -10.22
CA ARG A 118 -9.25 5.07 -10.26
C ARG A 118 -9.12 4.31 -8.95
N ASN A 119 -7.90 4.21 -8.41
CA ASN A 119 -7.64 3.47 -7.19
C ASN A 119 -8.35 4.11 -5.98
N ASN A 120 -8.33 5.44 -5.88
CA ASN A 120 -9.04 6.15 -4.83
C ASN A 120 -10.56 5.97 -4.92
N LEU A 121 -11.14 5.95 -6.12
CA LEU A 121 -12.56 5.66 -6.31
C LEU A 121 -12.91 4.23 -5.88
N ARG A 122 -12.06 3.23 -6.19
CA ARG A 122 -12.24 1.84 -5.74
C ARG A 122 -12.20 1.72 -4.22
N VAL A 123 -11.25 2.39 -3.58
CA VAL A 123 -11.16 2.43 -2.10
C VAL A 123 -12.39 3.11 -1.50
N LEU A 124 -12.85 4.21 -2.11
CA LEU A 124 -14.06 4.91 -1.64
C LEU A 124 -15.30 4.00 -1.75
N GLU A 125 -15.46 3.30 -2.87
CA GLU A 125 -16.54 2.34 -3.10
C GLU A 125 -16.53 1.23 -2.04
N GLN A 126 -15.37 0.63 -1.77
CA GLN A 126 -15.21 -0.37 -0.71
C GLN A 126 -15.58 0.17 0.67
N LYS A 127 -15.15 1.40 1.01
CA LYS A 127 -15.46 2.04 2.29
C LYS A 127 -16.95 2.34 2.43
N VAL A 128 -17.62 2.77 1.38
CA VAL A 128 -19.06 2.99 1.37
C VAL A 128 -19.80 1.68 1.61
N ASN A 129 -19.42 0.62 0.89
CA ASN A 129 -20.07 -0.69 0.99
C ASN A 129 -19.87 -1.34 2.37
N ALA A 130 -18.68 -1.21 2.95
CA ALA A 130 -18.33 -1.76 4.25
C ALA A 130 -18.86 -0.94 5.44
N ASN A 131 -19.43 0.24 5.21
CA ASN A 131 -19.88 1.10 6.30
C ASN A 131 -21.23 0.61 6.87
N GLU A 132 -21.20 0.10 8.09
CA GLU A 132 -22.38 -0.39 8.81
C GLU A 132 -23.32 0.73 9.32
N LYS A 133 -22.83 1.98 9.36
CA LYS A 133 -23.62 3.13 9.83
C LYS A 133 -24.49 3.75 8.74
N LEU A 134 -24.25 3.41 7.48
CA LEU A 134 -25.03 3.88 6.35
C LEU A 134 -26.16 2.88 6.07
N SER A 135 -27.36 3.41 5.85
CA SER A 135 -28.48 2.65 5.31
C SER A 135 -28.22 2.25 3.85
N ASP A 136 -28.93 1.23 3.36
CA ASP A 136 -28.81 0.79 1.97
C ASP A 136 -29.16 1.90 0.96
N ALA A 137 -30.13 2.76 1.30
CA ALA A 137 -30.49 3.92 0.48
C ALA A 137 -29.34 4.94 0.37
N GLU A 138 -28.66 5.25 1.49
CA GLU A 138 -27.52 6.17 1.49
C GLU A 138 -26.33 5.57 0.75
N LYS A 139 -26.05 4.26 0.90
CA LYS A 139 -25.03 3.56 0.13
C LYS A 139 -25.32 3.64 -1.37
N PHE A 140 -26.57 3.39 -1.76
CA PHE A 140 -26.98 3.48 -3.16
C PHE A 140 -26.77 4.88 -3.75
N ASP A 141 -27.16 5.92 -3.02
CA ASP A 141 -26.94 7.30 -3.46
C ASP A 141 -25.45 7.63 -3.65
N LEU A 142 -24.61 7.24 -2.70
CA LEU A 142 -23.15 7.44 -2.81
C LEU A 142 -22.54 6.66 -3.98
N GLN A 143 -23.00 5.42 -4.21
CA GLN A 143 -22.56 4.61 -5.35
C GLN A 143 -22.93 5.23 -6.70
N GLN A 144 -24.07 5.91 -6.80
CA GLN A 144 -24.42 6.63 -8.02
C GLN A 144 -23.38 7.72 -8.37
N TYR A 145 -22.87 8.44 -7.36
CA TYR A 145 -21.81 9.44 -7.59
C TYR A 145 -20.51 8.79 -8.03
N ILE A 146 -20.12 7.68 -7.42
CA ILE A 146 -18.93 6.91 -7.79
C ILE A 146 -19.05 6.43 -9.25
N THR A 147 -20.21 5.87 -9.63
CA THR A 147 -20.49 5.42 -10.99
C THR A 147 -20.41 6.58 -12.00
N ARG A 148 -20.93 7.76 -11.65
CA ARG A 148 -20.79 8.96 -12.51
C ARG A 148 -19.34 9.40 -12.66
N CYS A 149 -18.53 9.29 -11.61
CA CYS A 149 -17.08 9.54 -11.69
C CYS A 149 -16.41 8.57 -12.65
N TYR A 150 -16.70 7.27 -12.56
CA TYR A 150 -16.20 6.28 -13.51
C TYR A 150 -16.63 6.61 -14.94
N GLY A 151 -17.90 6.92 -15.17
CA GLY A 151 -18.41 7.31 -16.48
C GLY A 151 -17.67 8.53 -17.09
N SER A 152 -17.40 9.54 -16.27
CA SER A 152 -16.65 10.73 -16.69
C SER A 152 -15.20 10.45 -17.09
N LEU A 153 -14.61 9.38 -16.54
CA LEU A 153 -13.21 9.01 -16.76
C LEU A 153 -13.02 7.99 -17.89
N THR A 154 -14.10 7.50 -18.49
CA THR A 154 -14.04 6.50 -19.59
C THR A 154 -13.26 6.99 -20.80
N THR A 155 -13.19 8.30 -21.04
CA THR A 155 -12.37 8.91 -22.12
C THR A 155 -10.90 8.49 -22.00
N PHE A 156 -10.41 8.26 -20.79
CA PHE A 156 -9.02 7.86 -20.53
C PHE A 156 -8.77 6.36 -20.69
N ASN A 157 -9.81 5.57 -20.96
CA ASN A 157 -9.67 4.12 -21.18
C ASN A 157 -8.74 3.79 -22.34
N ILE A 158 -8.62 4.68 -23.31
CA ILE A 158 -7.68 4.56 -24.43
C ILE A 158 -6.21 4.42 -24.01
N LEU A 159 -5.85 4.90 -22.81
CA LEU A 159 -4.49 4.86 -22.29
C LEU A 159 -4.12 3.48 -21.70
N PHE A 160 -5.10 2.70 -21.26
CA PHE A 160 -4.86 1.44 -20.57
C PHE A 160 -4.46 0.32 -21.55
N LYS A 161 -3.48 -0.48 -21.11
CA LYS A 161 -3.02 -1.67 -21.82
C LYS A 161 -4.06 -2.77 -21.82
N LYS A 162 -4.74 -2.99 -20.70
CA LYS A 162 -5.70 -4.05 -20.50
C LYS A 162 -7.10 -3.49 -20.27
N LYS A 163 -8.10 -4.19 -20.81
CA LYS A 163 -9.50 -3.79 -20.68
C LYS A 163 -10.01 -3.90 -19.23
N GLU A 164 -9.53 -4.87 -18.48
CA GLU A 164 -9.86 -5.09 -17.07
C GLU A 164 -9.40 -3.97 -16.13
N ASP A 165 -8.42 -3.17 -16.59
CA ASP A 165 -7.90 -2.01 -15.85
C ASP A 165 -8.63 -0.72 -16.15
N GLN A 166 -9.51 -0.71 -17.15
CA GLN A 166 -10.25 0.47 -17.59
C GLN A 166 -11.32 0.89 -16.58
N PHE A 167 -11.78 2.14 -16.71
CA PHE A 167 -12.98 2.60 -16.04
C PHE A 167 -14.17 1.89 -16.68
N GLY A 168 -14.89 1.09 -15.90
CA GLY A 168 -16.11 0.41 -16.30
C GLY A 168 -17.21 0.65 -15.27
N SER A 169 -18.44 0.69 -15.75
CA SER A 169 -19.63 0.57 -14.92
C SER A 169 -19.96 -0.91 -14.73
#